data_cc8b7f0aa0eea6d0deb224f54c5094da
#
_entry.id   cc8b7f0aa0eea6d0deb224f54c5094da
#
_cell.length_a   1.000
_cell.length_b   1.000
_cell.length_c   1.000
_cell.angle_alpha   90.00
_cell.angle_beta   90.00
_cell.angle_gamma   90.00
#
_symmetry.space_group_name_H-M   'P 1'
#
loop_
_entity.id
_entity.type
_entity.pdbx_description
1 polymer ?
#
loop_
_entity_poly.entity_id
_entity_poly.type
_entity_poly.pdbx_seq_one_letter_code
_entity_poly.pdbx_strand_id
1 'polypeptide(L)'
;MQVSVVERARRYIAKCDPAISGQGGHDAAYHVAACLVHGFALGEPDALALLTEWNHVCVPPWSERELRHKVESAGRASHREPRGCLLGAGVAAGPQRRLAAPVAPVAKPVSPAVATERFLKGFRCGDVDLAGASPVRLDGDPRFDGALLVGKLYGPGELVNFVTAYETAVEKGGETKARPFGRGITVERDALVARFENGGSDTGKGGAWLRMNPVDGRGVSDVNVAAFRFALLESDKLPVELQLALFARLPLPIAAVLGSGGRSLHAWVKVDAGDADEYRATVGEMLAILARCGVDGKNKNPSRLSRLPGARREIGRAGDGIQRLLYLNPKPEGKCIL
;
A
#
# COMPACT_ATOMS: atom_id res chain seq x y z
N MET A 1 29.67 40.25 -19.81
CA MET A 1 30.10 39.07 -19.04
C MET A 1 29.07 37.95 -19.22
N GLN A 2 29.49 36.78 -19.70
CA GLN A 2 28.61 35.65 -19.92
C GLN A 2 28.35 34.95 -18.57
N VAL A 3 27.10 34.83 -18.19
CA VAL A 3 26.70 34.18 -16.93
C VAL A 3 27.06 32.69 -16.99
N SER A 4 27.75 32.17 -15.97
CA SER A 4 28.15 30.76 -15.91
C SER A 4 26.95 29.79 -15.95
N VAL A 5 27.15 28.55 -16.41
CA VAL A 5 26.10 27.54 -16.46
C VAL A 5 25.54 27.24 -15.06
N VAL A 6 26.42 27.21 -14.04
CA VAL A 6 26.05 27.02 -12.62
C VAL A 6 25.12 28.13 -12.14
N GLU A 7 25.44 29.39 -12.44
CA GLU A 7 24.61 30.52 -12.03
C GLU A 7 23.26 30.56 -12.76
N ARG A 8 23.25 30.12 -14.03
CA ARG A 8 22.00 29.98 -14.80
C ARG A 8 21.12 28.87 -14.18
N ALA A 9 21.72 27.74 -13.82
CA ALA A 9 21.04 26.63 -13.16
C ALA A 9 20.48 27.07 -11.81
N ARG A 10 21.26 27.79 -10.99
CA ARG A 10 20.81 28.36 -9.71
C ARG A 10 19.55 29.22 -9.87
N ARG A 11 19.56 30.16 -10.83
CA ARG A 11 18.41 31.01 -11.11
C ARG A 11 17.19 30.24 -11.63
N TYR A 12 17.41 29.13 -12.28
CA TYR A 12 16.35 28.27 -12.77
C TYR A 12 15.67 27.52 -11.61
N ILE A 13 16.45 26.83 -10.75
CA ILE A 13 15.90 26.06 -9.64
C ILE A 13 15.29 26.92 -8.54
N ALA A 14 15.73 28.17 -8.37
CA ALA A 14 15.11 29.12 -7.47
C ALA A 14 13.64 29.43 -7.80
N LYS A 15 13.18 29.09 -9.02
CA LYS A 15 11.78 29.22 -9.45
C LYS A 15 11.00 27.91 -9.36
N CYS A 16 11.65 26.81 -9.00
CA CYS A 16 10.99 25.53 -8.81
C CYS A 16 10.28 25.50 -7.45
N ASP A 17 9.08 24.94 -7.42
CA ASP A 17 8.32 24.77 -6.19
C ASP A 17 9.10 23.92 -5.18
N PRO A 18 9.06 24.24 -3.87
CA PRO A 18 9.72 23.46 -2.84
C PRO A 18 9.11 22.07 -2.70
N ALA A 19 9.92 21.09 -2.32
CA ALA A 19 9.42 19.76 -1.99
C ALA A 19 8.76 19.80 -0.61
N ILE A 20 7.46 19.48 -0.57
CA ILE A 20 6.67 19.43 0.68
C ILE A 20 6.26 17.98 0.95
N SER A 21 6.52 17.49 2.17
CA SER A 21 6.15 16.14 2.58
C SER A 21 4.64 15.93 2.47
N GLY A 22 4.24 14.82 1.85
CA GLY A 22 2.82 14.50 1.61
C GLY A 22 2.20 15.17 0.38
N GLN A 23 2.94 16.04 -0.35
CA GLN A 23 2.46 16.75 -1.55
C GLN A 23 3.32 16.44 -2.80
N GLY A 24 3.78 15.20 -2.94
CA GLY A 24 4.63 14.85 -4.10
C GLY A 24 6.09 15.30 -3.97
N GLY A 25 6.57 15.57 -2.76
CA GLY A 25 7.92 16.10 -2.52
C GLY A 25 9.04 15.26 -3.13
N HIS A 26 8.88 13.92 -3.23
CA HIS A 26 9.83 13.06 -3.91
C HIS A 26 9.99 13.38 -5.40
N ASP A 27 8.88 13.66 -6.09
CA ASP A 27 8.87 13.97 -7.52
C ASP A 27 9.42 15.38 -7.76
N ALA A 28 9.08 16.35 -6.90
CA ALA A 28 9.62 17.70 -6.96
C ALA A 28 11.15 17.70 -6.80
N ALA A 29 11.69 17.04 -5.78
CA ALA A 29 13.12 16.94 -5.55
C ALA A 29 13.85 16.18 -6.68
N TYR A 30 13.25 15.12 -7.22
CA TYR A 30 13.80 14.41 -8.38
C TYR A 30 13.78 15.28 -9.64
N HIS A 31 12.71 16.03 -9.89
CA HIS A 31 12.63 16.96 -11.03
C HIS A 31 13.74 18.00 -10.99
N VAL A 32 13.98 18.63 -9.83
CA VAL A 32 15.07 19.60 -9.69
C VAL A 32 16.44 18.96 -9.93
N ALA A 33 16.68 17.75 -9.38
CA ALA A 33 17.89 16.99 -9.64
C ALA A 33 18.08 16.68 -11.15
N ALA A 34 17.01 16.27 -11.85
CA ALA A 34 17.04 16.00 -13.29
C ALA A 34 17.32 17.28 -14.11
N CYS A 35 16.75 18.42 -13.75
CA CYS A 35 17.06 19.70 -14.37
C CYS A 35 18.56 20.04 -14.25
N LEU A 36 19.15 19.83 -13.08
CA LEU A 36 20.56 20.11 -12.83
C LEU A 36 21.49 19.16 -13.60
N VAL A 37 21.30 17.85 -13.46
CA VAL A 37 22.19 16.82 -14.01
C VAL A 37 21.99 16.66 -15.50
N HIS A 38 20.76 16.57 -15.97
CA HIS A 38 20.42 16.30 -17.36
C HIS A 38 20.17 17.59 -18.14
N GLY A 39 19.30 18.46 -17.63
CA GLY A 39 18.93 19.71 -18.31
C GLY A 39 20.09 20.70 -18.48
N PHE A 40 20.83 21.00 -17.44
CA PHE A 40 22.02 21.87 -17.46
C PHE A 40 23.33 21.11 -17.64
N ALA A 41 23.29 19.77 -17.77
CA ALA A 41 24.46 18.91 -17.94
C ALA A 41 25.55 19.09 -16.86
N LEU A 42 25.19 19.50 -15.64
CA LEU A 42 26.12 19.69 -14.55
C LEU A 42 26.74 18.37 -14.09
N GLY A 43 27.98 18.45 -13.60
CA GLY A 43 28.62 17.36 -12.87
C GLY A 43 27.95 17.13 -11.51
N GLU A 44 28.14 15.91 -10.98
CA GLU A 44 27.53 15.53 -9.69
C GLU A 44 27.85 16.47 -8.54
N PRO A 45 29.10 16.98 -8.34
CA PRO A 45 29.40 17.90 -7.25
C PRO A 45 28.64 19.23 -7.36
N ASP A 46 28.57 19.84 -8.55
CA ASP A 46 27.87 21.10 -8.75
C ASP A 46 26.35 20.94 -8.63
N ALA A 47 25.82 19.83 -9.17
CA ALA A 47 24.39 19.51 -9.05
C ALA A 47 23.99 19.27 -7.60
N LEU A 48 24.80 18.55 -6.82
CA LEU A 48 24.54 18.32 -5.40
C LEU A 48 24.60 19.61 -4.59
N ALA A 49 25.59 20.47 -4.85
CA ALA A 49 25.71 21.76 -4.17
C ALA A 49 24.48 22.63 -4.41
N LEU A 50 24.03 22.78 -5.66
CA LEU A 50 22.84 23.56 -5.99
C LEU A 50 21.55 22.94 -5.44
N LEU A 51 21.44 21.62 -5.47
CA LEU A 51 20.28 20.91 -4.90
C LEU A 51 20.23 21.10 -3.38
N THR A 52 21.37 21.14 -2.70
CA THR A 52 21.48 21.44 -1.27
C THR A 52 21.06 22.89 -0.97
N GLU A 53 21.47 23.86 -1.79
CA GLU A 53 21.00 25.24 -1.67
C GLU A 53 19.46 25.32 -1.81
N TRP A 54 18.89 24.67 -2.83
CA TRP A 54 17.44 24.66 -3.02
C TRP A 54 16.69 23.93 -1.88
N ASN A 55 17.31 22.93 -1.24
CA ASN A 55 16.71 22.15 -0.16
C ASN A 55 16.32 22.99 1.07
N HIS A 56 16.88 24.18 1.26
CA HIS A 56 16.53 25.05 2.38
C HIS A 56 15.07 25.52 2.37
N VAL A 57 14.42 25.52 1.21
CA VAL A 57 12.99 25.86 1.09
C VAL A 57 12.07 24.63 1.16
N CYS A 58 12.62 23.41 1.26
CA CYS A 58 11.85 22.18 1.37
C CYS A 58 11.35 21.92 2.80
N VAL A 59 10.19 21.29 2.94
CA VAL A 59 9.55 21.03 4.25
C VAL A 59 9.13 19.55 4.37
N PRO A 60 9.78 18.77 5.26
CA PRO A 60 11.06 19.06 5.91
C PRO A 60 12.22 19.03 4.89
N PRO A 61 13.36 19.64 5.19
CA PRO A 61 14.55 19.50 4.35
C PRO A 61 15.00 18.05 4.24
N TRP A 62 15.49 17.65 3.06
CA TRP A 62 16.04 16.33 2.79
C TRP A 62 17.43 16.17 3.42
N SER A 63 17.78 14.96 3.84
CA SER A 63 19.15 14.65 4.26
C SER A 63 20.11 14.66 3.05
N GLU A 64 21.39 14.91 3.30
CA GLU A 64 22.42 14.89 2.25
C GLU A 64 22.45 13.54 1.50
N ARG A 65 22.28 12.43 2.19
CA ARG A 65 22.20 11.08 1.59
C ARG A 65 21.05 10.96 0.59
N GLU A 66 19.91 11.51 0.90
CA GLU A 66 18.73 11.47 0.01
C GLU A 66 18.94 12.38 -1.21
N LEU A 67 19.52 13.56 -1.03
CA LEU A 67 19.87 14.46 -2.13
C LEU A 67 20.88 13.84 -3.07
N ARG A 68 21.92 13.22 -2.55
CA ARG A 68 22.93 12.47 -3.34
C ARG A 68 22.28 11.37 -4.15
N HIS A 69 21.41 10.57 -3.53
CA HIS A 69 20.65 9.52 -4.23
C HIS A 69 19.78 10.09 -5.37
N LYS A 70 19.18 11.28 -5.20
CA LYS A 70 18.39 11.96 -6.26
C LYS A 70 19.27 12.36 -7.45
N VAL A 71 20.45 12.91 -7.19
CA VAL A 71 21.44 13.32 -8.21
C VAL A 71 21.92 12.10 -9.00
N GLU A 72 22.32 11.03 -8.29
CA GLU A 72 22.76 9.78 -8.93
C GLU A 72 21.65 9.14 -9.76
N SER A 73 20.42 9.07 -9.22
CA SER A 73 19.27 8.51 -9.92
C SER A 73 18.95 9.30 -11.19
N ALA A 74 19.00 10.64 -11.14
CA ALA A 74 18.80 11.49 -12.30
C ALA A 74 19.88 11.31 -13.36
N GLY A 75 21.14 11.04 -12.94
CA GLY A 75 22.26 10.79 -13.86
C GLY A 75 22.17 9.46 -14.59
N ARG A 76 21.52 8.44 -13.98
CA ARG A 76 21.37 7.08 -14.57
C ARG A 76 20.09 6.92 -15.37
N ALA A 77 19.11 7.79 -15.19
CA ALA A 77 17.81 7.67 -15.83
C ALA A 77 17.88 7.97 -17.33
N SER A 78 17.05 7.29 -18.11
CA SER A 78 16.80 7.66 -19.51
C SER A 78 15.82 8.84 -19.54
N HIS A 79 16.19 9.88 -20.29
CA HIS A 79 15.38 11.09 -20.44
C HIS A 79 14.93 11.24 -21.89
N ARG A 80 13.75 11.82 -22.11
CA ARG A 80 13.21 12.08 -23.46
C ARG A 80 14.01 13.12 -24.22
N GLU A 81 14.42 14.19 -23.52
CA GLU A 81 15.17 15.31 -24.10
C GLU A 81 16.68 15.02 -24.10
N PRO A 82 17.45 15.56 -25.02
CA PRO A 82 18.89 15.37 -25.03
C PRO A 82 19.56 16.06 -23.82
N ARG A 83 20.66 15.47 -23.34
CA ARG A 83 21.43 16.06 -22.24
C ARG A 83 21.92 17.45 -22.63
N GLY A 84 21.77 18.42 -21.75
CA GLY A 84 22.09 19.83 -22.00
C GLY A 84 20.95 20.62 -22.67
N CYS A 85 19.74 20.07 -22.72
CA CYS A 85 18.58 20.71 -23.36
C CYS A 85 18.28 22.13 -22.80
N LEU A 86 18.69 22.43 -21.57
CA LEU A 86 18.53 23.76 -20.94
C LEU A 86 19.75 24.69 -21.18
N LEU A 87 20.76 24.26 -21.95
CA LEU A 87 21.93 25.07 -22.28
C LEU A 87 21.75 25.95 -23.53
N GLY A 88 20.73 25.68 -24.36
CA GLY A 88 20.47 26.43 -25.60
C GLY A 88 20.32 27.94 -25.38
N ALA A 89 20.78 28.74 -26.34
CA ALA A 89 20.70 30.20 -26.30
C ALA A 89 19.26 30.68 -26.15
N GLY A 90 19.02 31.53 -25.20
CA GLY A 90 17.72 32.15 -24.95
C GLY A 90 16.80 31.28 -24.08
N VAL A 91 17.23 31.01 -22.85
CA VAL A 91 16.27 30.78 -21.78
C VAL A 91 15.60 32.11 -21.48
N ALA A 92 14.73 32.52 -22.39
CA ALA A 92 13.60 33.32 -22.00
C ALA A 92 12.89 32.53 -20.91
N ALA A 93 12.85 33.09 -19.70
CA ALA A 93 12.02 32.71 -18.56
C ALA A 93 11.73 31.19 -18.51
N GLY A 94 12.09 30.54 -17.39
CA GLY A 94 11.66 29.17 -17.09
C GLY A 94 10.23 28.92 -17.52
N PRO A 95 9.69 27.70 -17.50
CA PRO A 95 8.41 27.41 -18.11
C PRO A 95 7.46 28.53 -17.74
N GLN A 96 7.30 29.49 -18.69
CA GLN A 96 6.19 30.41 -18.58
C GLN A 96 5.01 29.45 -18.62
N ARG A 97 4.55 29.12 -17.42
CA ARG A 97 3.19 28.78 -17.25
C ARG A 97 2.47 29.82 -18.09
N ARG A 98 2.10 29.47 -19.35
CA ARG A 98 1.08 30.22 -20.04
C ARG A 98 0.10 30.53 -18.93
N LEU A 99 -0.14 31.79 -18.66
CA LEU A 99 -1.28 32.21 -17.87
C LEU A 99 -2.46 31.57 -18.61
N ALA A 100 -2.72 30.31 -18.32
CA ALA A 100 -3.99 29.69 -18.60
C ALA A 100 -4.97 30.67 -17.99
N ALA A 101 -5.99 31.04 -18.77
CA ALA A 101 -7.14 31.75 -18.26
C ALA A 101 -7.43 31.27 -16.84
N PRO A 102 -7.88 32.11 -15.90
CA PRO A 102 -7.96 31.80 -14.49
C PRO A 102 -8.49 30.39 -14.33
N VAL A 103 -7.59 29.49 -14.01
CA VAL A 103 -7.95 28.09 -13.75
C VAL A 103 -8.90 28.19 -12.58
N ALA A 104 -10.15 27.78 -12.83
CA ALA A 104 -11.10 27.60 -11.76
C ALA A 104 -10.36 26.93 -10.61
N PRO A 105 -10.54 27.39 -9.36
CA PRO A 105 -9.72 26.95 -8.22
C PRO A 105 -9.61 25.43 -8.30
N VAL A 106 -8.36 24.92 -8.39
CA VAL A 106 -8.11 23.48 -8.42
C VAL A 106 -8.77 22.96 -7.17
N ALA A 107 -9.89 22.25 -7.38
CA ALA A 107 -10.67 21.71 -6.27
C ALA A 107 -9.69 20.96 -5.38
N LYS A 108 -9.62 21.32 -4.08
CA LYS A 108 -8.78 20.63 -3.11
C LYS A 108 -8.97 19.12 -3.32
N PRO A 109 -7.89 18.34 -3.36
CA PRO A 109 -8.02 16.90 -3.58
C PRO A 109 -9.04 16.35 -2.60
N VAL A 110 -10.07 15.71 -3.12
CA VAL A 110 -11.17 15.16 -2.34
C VAL A 110 -10.58 14.14 -1.38
N SER A 111 -10.88 14.24 -0.09
CA SER A 111 -10.38 13.27 0.87
C SER A 111 -10.87 11.85 0.54
N PRO A 112 -10.10 10.81 0.86
CA PRO A 112 -10.52 9.42 0.59
C PRO A 112 -11.90 9.08 1.14
N ALA A 113 -12.25 9.57 2.34
CA ALA A 113 -13.57 9.37 2.93
C ALA A 113 -14.68 9.99 2.07
N VAL A 114 -14.51 11.24 1.62
CA VAL A 114 -15.48 11.91 0.74
C VAL A 114 -15.57 11.23 -0.64
N ALA A 115 -14.46 10.73 -1.19
CA ALA A 115 -14.47 9.98 -2.44
C ALA A 115 -15.24 8.67 -2.28
N THR A 116 -15.02 7.95 -1.18
CA THR A 116 -15.73 6.72 -0.84
C THR A 116 -17.23 6.97 -0.63
N GLU A 117 -17.60 8.00 0.12
CA GLU A 117 -19.01 8.39 0.32
C GLU A 117 -19.72 8.68 -1.01
N ARG A 118 -19.05 9.38 -1.94
CA ARG A 118 -19.58 9.63 -3.28
C ARG A 118 -19.79 8.34 -4.08
N PHE A 119 -18.86 7.40 -3.99
CA PHE A 119 -18.98 6.08 -4.62
C PHE A 119 -20.16 5.30 -4.04
N LEU A 120 -20.29 5.29 -2.72
CA LEU A 120 -21.32 4.54 -1.99
C LEU A 120 -22.73 5.11 -2.16
N LYS A 121 -22.90 6.39 -2.53
CA LYS A 121 -24.20 7.06 -2.70
C LYS A 121 -25.16 6.84 -1.53
N GLY A 122 -24.64 6.90 -0.32
CA GLY A 122 -25.41 6.70 0.91
C GLY A 122 -25.61 5.25 1.33
N PHE A 123 -25.09 4.27 0.58
CA PHE A 123 -25.15 2.87 0.98
C PHE A 123 -24.38 2.66 2.30
N ARG A 124 -24.94 1.84 3.20
CA ARG A 124 -24.35 1.44 4.49
C ARG A 124 -24.40 -0.08 4.60
N CYS A 125 -23.42 -0.61 5.32
CA CYS A 125 -23.28 -2.04 5.57
C CYS A 125 -22.58 -2.22 6.91
N GLY A 126 -23.12 -3.09 7.75
CA GLY A 126 -22.52 -3.55 8.99
C GLY A 126 -21.85 -4.92 8.83
N ASP A 127 -21.22 -5.37 9.89
CA ASP A 127 -20.61 -6.71 10.00
C ASP A 127 -21.67 -7.82 9.91
N VAL A 128 -22.86 -7.61 10.51
CA VAL A 128 -23.98 -8.53 10.43
C VAL A 128 -24.50 -8.70 9.01
N ASP A 129 -24.54 -7.61 8.23
CA ASP A 129 -24.99 -7.65 6.84
C ASP A 129 -24.02 -8.48 5.98
N LEU A 130 -22.69 -8.28 6.16
CA LEU A 130 -21.68 -9.07 5.48
C LEU A 130 -21.74 -10.54 5.87
N ALA A 131 -21.87 -10.82 7.17
CA ALA A 131 -21.99 -12.18 7.66
C ALA A 131 -23.25 -12.89 7.10
N GLY A 132 -24.37 -12.16 7.03
CA GLY A 132 -25.62 -12.65 6.45
C GLY A 132 -25.52 -12.92 4.93
N ALA A 133 -24.68 -12.16 4.20
CA ALA A 133 -24.43 -12.34 2.77
C ALA A 133 -23.37 -13.41 2.47
N SER A 134 -22.70 -13.94 3.50
CA SER A 134 -21.62 -14.93 3.33
C SER A 134 -22.17 -16.27 2.80
N PRO A 135 -21.71 -16.77 1.63
CA PRO A 135 -22.11 -18.08 1.12
C PRO A 135 -21.70 -19.26 2.04
N VAL A 136 -20.62 -19.07 2.77
CA VAL A 136 -20.21 -20.02 3.83
C VAL A 136 -20.77 -19.50 5.15
N ARG A 137 -21.56 -20.35 5.83
CA ARG A 137 -22.04 -20.03 7.17
C ARG A 137 -20.85 -19.83 8.12
N LEU A 138 -20.77 -18.69 8.75
CA LEU A 138 -19.78 -18.39 9.78
C LEU A 138 -20.20 -19.06 11.10
N ASP A 139 -19.25 -19.56 11.84
CA ASP A 139 -19.52 -20.36 13.06
C ASP A 139 -19.92 -19.35 14.12
N GLY A 140 -20.15 -18.52 14.49
CA GLY A 140 -20.47 -17.65 15.63
C GLY A 140 -19.42 -17.67 16.74
N ASP A 141 -18.58 -18.70 16.83
CA ASP A 141 -17.41 -18.73 17.70
C ASP A 141 -16.14 -18.35 16.93
N PRO A 142 -15.58 -17.14 17.14
CA PRO A 142 -14.44 -16.66 16.39
C PRO A 142 -13.19 -17.54 16.50
N ARG A 143 -13.11 -18.41 17.52
CA ARG A 143 -11.94 -19.30 17.69
C ARG A 143 -11.74 -20.24 16.50
N PHE A 144 -12.81 -20.57 15.79
CA PHE A 144 -12.77 -21.46 14.62
C PHE A 144 -12.66 -20.73 13.28
N ASP A 145 -12.72 -19.41 13.27
CA ASP A 145 -12.63 -18.59 12.05
C ASP A 145 -11.36 -18.90 11.22
N GLY A 146 -10.23 -19.15 11.89
CA GLY A 146 -8.98 -19.49 11.24
C GLY A 146 -9.03 -20.85 10.54
N ALA A 147 -9.60 -21.89 11.19
CA ALA A 147 -9.80 -23.20 10.60
C ALA A 147 -10.73 -23.12 9.38
N LEU A 148 -11.83 -22.38 9.52
CA LEU A 148 -12.82 -22.20 8.46
C LEU A 148 -12.20 -21.50 7.23
N LEU A 149 -11.49 -20.39 7.43
CA LEU A 149 -10.80 -19.66 6.35
C LEU A 149 -9.80 -20.55 5.61
N VAL A 150 -8.88 -21.18 6.36
CA VAL A 150 -7.83 -22.04 5.78
C VAL A 150 -8.45 -23.23 5.09
N GLY A 151 -9.41 -23.89 5.72
CA GLY A 151 -10.10 -25.05 5.18
C GLY A 151 -10.87 -24.79 3.89
N LYS A 152 -11.30 -23.53 3.63
CA LYS A 152 -12.10 -23.17 2.46
C LYS A 152 -11.28 -22.52 1.34
N LEU A 153 -10.18 -21.85 1.64
CA LEU A 153 -9.42 -21.09 0.64
C LEU A 153 -8.12 -21.72 0.21
N TYR A 154 -7.62 -22.73 0.95
CA TYR A 154 -6.42 -23.48 0.56
C TYR A 154 -6.77 -24.90 0.15
N GLY A 155 -6.06 -25.43 -0.84
CA GLY A 155 -6.23 -26.80 -1.31
C GLY A 155 -5.54 -27.83 -0.41
N PRO A 156 -5.96 -29.12 -0.49
CA PRO A 156 -5.27 -30.21 0.19
C PRO A 156 -3.77 -30.25 -0.20
N GLY A 157 -2.90 -30.52 0.77
CA GLY A 157 -1.45 -30.61 0.56
C GLY A 157 -0.72 -29.28 0.41
N GLU A 158 -1.42 -28.14 0.35
CA GLU A 158 -0.78 -26.83 0.27
C GLU A 158 -0.12 -26.44 1.58
N LEU A 159 1.02 -25.79 1.47
CA LEU A 159 1.76 -25.25 2.60
C LEU A 159 1.31 -23.82 2.92
N VAL A 160 0.83 -23.64 4.12
CA VAL A 160 0.31 -22.37 4.64
C VAL A 160 1.28 -21.82 5.68
N ASN A 161 1.61 -20.53 5.59
CA ASN A 161 2.49 -19.90 6.54
C ASN A 161 1.71 -18.90 7.41
N PHE A 162 1.90 -18.99 8.73
CA PHE A 162 1.35 -18.04 9.68
C PHE A 162 2.41 -17.54 10.66
N VAL A 163 2.19 -16.33 11.21
CA VAL A 163 3.15 -15.62 12.07
C VAL A 163 2.44 -15.20 13.35
N THR A 164 2.97 -15.60 14.50
CA THR A 164 2.51 -15.19 15.83
C THR A 164 3.53 -14.30 16.55
N ALA A 165 4.81 -14.40 16.14
CA ALA A 165 5.86 -13.53 16.64
C ALA A 165 5.69 -12.10 16.13
N TYR A 166 5.97 -11.11 16.96
CA TYR A 166 5.82 -9.71 16.63
C TYR A 166 6.89 -8.85 17.28
N GLU A 167 7.11 -7.70 16.67
CA GLU A 167 7.83 -6.57 17.26
C GLU A 167 6.88 -5.40 17.46
N THR A 168 7.19 -4.50 18.39
CA THR A 168 6.43 -3.28 18.60
C THR A 168 7.13 -2.10 17.94
N ALA A 169 6.36 -1.27 17.27
CA ALA A 169 6.83 -0.02 16.69
C ALA A 169 5.94 1.13 17.18
N VAL A 170 6.56 2.22 17.59
CA VAL A 170 5.85 3.46 17.92
C VAL A 170 5.73 4.28 16.65
N GLU A 171 4.50 4.58 16.24
CA GLU A 171 4.23 5.41 15.07
C GLU A 171 4.23 6.91 15.39
N LYS A 172 4.23 7.74 14.34
CA LYS A 172 4.06 9.19 14.47
C LYS A 172 2.71 9.45 15.17
N GLY A 173 2.75 9.99 16.38
CA GLY A 173 1.55 10.19 17.22
C GLY A 173 1.55 9.38 18.52
N GLY A 174 2.61 8.57 18.79
CA GLY A 174 2.78 7.84 20.05
C GLY A 174 1.99 6.54 20.13
N GLU A 175 1.25 6.16 19.10
CA GLU A 175 0.50 4.90 19.06
C GLU A 175 1.45 3.71 18.85
N THR A 176 1.36 2.71 19.72
CA THR A 176 2.14 1.47 19.58
C THR A 176 1.40 0.49 18.68
N LYS A 177 2.07 0.02 17.64
CA LYS A 177 1.57 -1.03 16.73
C LYS A 177 2.43 -2.29 16.83
N ALA A 178 1.78 -3.45 16.80
CA ALA A 178 2.45 -4.74 16.61
C ALA A 178 2.61 -5.03 15.12
N ARG A 179 3.82 -5.41 14.70
CA ARG A 179 4.18 -5.84 13.35
C ARG A 179 4.64 -7.28 13.36
N PRO A 180 4.32 -8.08 12.34
CA PRO A 180 4.80 -9.45 12.25
C PRO A 180 6.33 -9.49 12.22
N PHE A 181 6.92 -10.42 12.96
CA PHE A 181 8.36 -10.59 13.04
C PHE A 181 8.78 -12.02 12.71
N GLY A 182 9.90 -12.17 12.02
CA GLY A 182 10.46 -13.45 11.65
C GLY A 182 9.76 -14.14 10.48
N ARG A 183 10.11 -15.41 10.27
CA ARG A 183 9.59 -16.20 9.14
C ARG A 183 8.22 -16.84 9.41
N GLY A 184 7.80 -16.92 10.68
CA GLY A 184 6.62 -17.67 11.08
C GLY A 184 6.80 -19.19 10.96
N ILE A 185 5.68 -19.90 10.96
CA ILE A 185 5.61 -21.36 10.89
C ILE A 185 4.88 -21.73 9.61
N THR A 186 5.48 -22.63 8.83
CA THR A 186 4.87 -23.21 7.61
C THR A 186 4.38 -24.61 7.93
N VAL A 187 3.11 -24.88 7.67
CA VAL A 187 2.40 -26.13 7.99
C VAL A 187 1.55 -26.53 6.81
N GLU A 188 1.38 -27.81 6.61
CA GLU A 188 0.42 -28.34 5.63
C GLU A 188 -1.01 -27.96 6.04
N ARG A 189 -1.85 -27.65 5.04
CA ARG A 189 -3.19 -27.08 5.20
C ARG A 189 -4.06 -27.86 6.20
N ASP A 190 -4.14 -29.20 6.09
CA ASP A 190 -5.03 -30.01 6.94
C ASP A 190 -4.51 -30.10 8.37
N ALA A 191 -3.19 -30.17 8.54
CA ALA A 191 -2.56 -30.11 9.86
C ALA A 191 -2.79 -28.73 10.53
N LEU A 192 -2.80 -27.63 9.74
CA LEU A 192 -3.08 -26.30 10.27
C LEU A 192 -4.57 -26.16 10.66
N VAL A 193 -5.48 -26.69 9.86
CA VAL A 193 -6.93 -26.71 10.18
C VAL A 193 -7.14 -27.46 11.51
N ALA A 194 -6.61 -28.68 11.62
CA ALA A 194 -6.72 -29.48 12.85
C ALA A 194 -6.12 -28.76 14.07
N ARG A 195 -5.01 -28.06 13.90
CA ARG A 195 -4.40 -27.24 14.97
C ARG A 195 -5.35 -26.14 15.45
N PHE A 196 -5.98 -25.41 14.52
CA PHE A 196 -6.89 -24.33 14.87
C PHE A 196 -8.21 -24.85 15.47
N GLU A 197 -8.69 -25.99 15.05
CA GLU A 197 -9.88 -26.65 15.63
C GLU A 197 -9.62 -27.13 17.08
N ASN A 198 -8.43 -27.62 17.37
CA ASN A 198 -8.09 -28.18 18.69
C ASN A 198 -7.62 -27.14 19.71
N GLY A 199 -6.99 -26.07 19.31
CA GLY A 199 -6.40 -25.08 20.23
C GLY A 199 -6.77 -23.64 19.94
N GLY A 200 -7.50 -23.41 18.85
CA GLY A 200 -7.73 -22.07 18.33
C GLY A 200 -6.43 -21.43 17.84
N SER A 201 -6.52 -20.17 17.51
CA SER A 201 -5.38 -19.35 17.11
C SER A 201 -4.74 -18.75 18.36
N ASP A 202 -4.03 -19.56 19.15
CA ASP A 202 -3.30 -19.04 20.32
C ASP A 202 -2.25 -18.05 19.86
N THR A 203 -2.36 -16.83 20.30
CA THR A 203 -1.61 -15.72 19.78
C THR A 203 -1.22 -14.75 20.88
N GLY A 204 0.01 -14.31 20.84
CA GLY A 204 0.51 -13.32 21.77
C GLY A 204 -0.20 -11.96 21.62
N LYS A 205 0.19 -11.00 22.47
CA LYS A 205 -0.41 -9.65 22.56
C LYS A 205 -0.48 -8.87 21.23
N GLY A 206 0.30 -9.25 20.21
CA GLY A 206 0.31 -8.66 18.88
C GLY A 206 -0.80 -9.15 17.93
N GLY A 207 -1.49 -10.25 18.31
CA GLY A 207 -2.35 -11.02 17.41
C GLY A 207 -1.54 -11.92 16.49
N ALA A 208 -2.15 -12.40 15.39
CA ALA A 208 -1.47 -13.24 14.41
C ALA A 208 -1.73 -12.80 12.98
N TRP A 209 -0.90 -13.33 12.08
CA TRP A 209 -0.95 -13.06 10.66
C TRP A 209 -0.88 -14.36 9.87
N LEU A 210 -1.50 -14.36 8.71
CA LEU A 210 -1.54 -15.46 7.77
C LEU A 210 -1.09 -14.96 6.39
N ARG A 211 -0.21 -15.71 5.69
CA ARG A 211 0.06 -15.43 4.29
C ARG A 211 -1.14 -15.85 3.46
N MET A 212 -1.61 -14.96 2.62
CA MET A 212 -2.83 -15.20 1.83
C MET A 212 -2.64 -16.24 0.73
N ASN A 213 -1.42 -16.37 0.25
CA ASN A 213 -1.07 -17.31 -0.80
C ASN A 213 -0.20 -18.45 -0.24
N PRO A 214 -0.36 -19.69 -0.73
CA PRO A 214 0.44 -20.83 -0.29
C PRO A 214 1.92 -20.63 -0.66
N VAL A 215 2.81 -21.30 0.07
CA VAL A 215 4.26 -21.24 -0.14
C VAL A 215 4.84 -22.61 -0.53
N ASP A 216 6.03 -22.60 -1.11
CA ASP A 216 6.74 -23.80 -1.59
C ASP A 216 7.50 -24.58 -0.48
N GLY A 217 7.46 -24.11 0.77
CA GLY A 217 8.16 -24.69 1.91
C GLY A 217 9.66 -24.34 2.01
N ARG A 218 10.26 -23.72 1.02
CA ARG A 218 11.69 -23.32 1.03
C ARG A 218 11.91 -21.96 1.67
N GLY A 219 10.87 -21.13 1.66
CA GLY A 219 10.92 -19.80 2.22
C GLY A 219 9.55 -19.15 2.30
N VAL A 220 9.54 -17.83 2.53
CA VAL A 220 8.31 -17.06 2.75
C VAL A 220 8.29 -15.71 2.03
N SER A 221 9.23 -15.50 1.11
CA SER A 221 9.31 -14.31 0.26
C SER A 221 8.48 -14.48 -1.02
N ASP A 222 8.41 -13.44 -1.86
CA ASP A 222 7.64 -13.47 -3.10
C ASP A 222 8.01 -14.64 -4.03
N VAL A 223 9.29 -15.00 -4.09
CA VAL A 223 9.77 -16.12 -4.92
C VAL A 223 9.36 -17.51 -4.39
N ASN A 224 8.88 -17.58 -3.17
CA ASN A 224 8.44 -18.82 -2.53
C ASN A 224 6.92 -18.99 -2.56
N VAL A 225 6.19 -18.07 -3.19
CA VAL A 225 4.75 -18.20 -3.37
C VAL A 225 4.47 -19.26 -4.43
N ALA A 226 3.69 -20.28 -4.06
CA ALA A 226 3.38 -21.43 -4.90
C ALA A 226 2.16 -21.22 -5.81
N ALA A 227 1.24 -20.32 -5.41
CA ALA A 227 0.09 -19.93 -6.23
C ALA A 227 -0.33 -18.50 -5.93
N PHE A 228 -0.64 -17.73 -6.97
CA PHE A 228 -0.89 -16.29 -6.93
C PHE A 228 -2.40 -16.00 -6.95
N ARG A 229 -3.13 -16.43 -5.90
CA ARG A 229 -4.60 -16.40 -5.89
C ARG A 229 -5.20 -15.14 -5.33
N PHE A 230 -4.65 -14.59 -4.26
CA PHE A 230 -5.31 -13.54 -3.49
C PHE A 230 -4.45 -12.31 -3.34
N ALA A 231 -5.09 -11.14 -3.45
CA ALA A 231 -4.54 -9.82 -3.16
C ALA A 231 -5.25 -9.19 -1.96
N LEU A 232 -4.55 -8.33 -1.23
CA LEU A 232 -5.04 -7.62 -0.05
C LEU A 232 -5.55 -6.23 -0.38
N LEU A 233 -6.80 -5.95 -0.03
CA LEU A 233 -7.30 -4.59 0.15
C LEU A 233 -7.35 -4.26 1.63
N GLU A 234 -6.79 -3.12 2.00
CA GLU A 234 -6.74 -2.59 3.35
C GLU A 234 -6.78 -1.06 3.31
N SER A 235 -7.30 -0.43 4.33
CA SER A 235 -7.27 1.02 4.47
C SER A 235 -7.03 1.44 5.92
N ASP A 236 -5.96 2.18 6.15
CA ASP A 236 -5.70 2.89 7.42
C ASP A 236 -6.34 4.30 7.44
N LYS A 237 -6.97 4.73 6.34
CA LYS A 237 -7.48 6.10 6.15
C LYS A 237 -8.98 6.21 6.31
N LEU A 238 -9.71 5.12 6.15
CA LEU A 238 -11.16 5.10 6.24
C LEU A 238 -11.65 4.64 7.62
N PRO A 239 -12.71 5.22 8.14
CA PRO A 239 -13.49 4.62 9.24
C PRO A 239 -13.96 3.21 8.88
N VAL A 240 -14.11 2.34 9.88
CA VAL A 240 -14.48 0.92 9.68
C VAL A 240 -15.82 0.78 8.93
N GLU A 241 -16.78 1.64 9.23
CA GLU A 241 -18.10 1.64 8.60
C GLU A 241 -18.03 1.91 7.09
N LEU A 242 -17.11 2.80 6.68
CA LEU A 242 -16.86 3.06 5.26
C LEU A 242 -16.08 1.92 4.61
N GLN A 243 -15.19 1.24 5.32
CA GLN A 243 -14.50 0.05 4.81
C GLN A 243 -15.49 -1.09 4.57
N LEU A 244 -16.40 -1.36 5.51
CA LEU A 244 -17.47 -2.37 5.37
C LEU A 244 -18.33 -2.10 4.13
N ALA A 245 -18.86 -0.90 4.03
CA ALA A 245 -19.70 -0.51 2.90
C ALA A 245 -18.93 -0.53 1.56
N LEU A 246 -17.66 -0.08 1.55
CA LEU A 246 -16.81 -0.10 0.36
C LEU A 246 -16.61 -1.54 -0.13
N PHE A 247 -16.16 -2.45 0.75
CA PHE A 247 -15.91 -3.84 0.35
C PHE A 247 -17.19 -4.57 -0.07
N ALA A 248 -18.33 -4.25 0.55
CA ALA A 248 -19.62 -4.81 0.13
C ALA A 248 -20.05 -4.37 -1.27
N ARG A 249 -19.69 -3.15 -1.71
CA ARG A 249 -20.12 -2.54 -2.98
C ARG A 249 -19.09 -2.55 -4.09
N LEU A 250 -17.85 -3.01 -3.83
CA LEU A 250 -16.88 -3.20 -4.89
C LEU A 250 -17.28 -4.39 -5.77
N PRO A 251 -17.38 -4.22 -7.11
CA PRO A 251 -17.64 -5.32 -8.04
C PRO A 251 -16.37 -6.13 -8.29
N LEU A 252 -15.82 -6.70 -7.22
CA LEU A 252 -14.60 -7.49 -7.21
C LEU A 252 -14.86 -8.89 -6.67
N PRO A 253 -14.11 -9.90 -7.10
CA PRO A 253 -14.25 -11.27 -6.61
C PRO A 253 -13.68 -11.40 -5.18
N ILE A 254 -14.37 -10.85 -4.20
CA ILE A 254 -13.95 -10.87 -2.79
C ILE A 254 -14.19 -12.25 -2.20
N ALA A 255 -13.10 -12.92 -1.81
CA ALA A 255 -13.12 -14.25 -1.21
C ALA A 255 -13.31 -14.21 0.31
N ALA A 256 -12.78 -13.21 0.99
CA ALA A 256 -12.93 -13.05 2.44
C ALA A 256 -12.88 -11.59 2.86
N VAL A 257 -13.59 -11.24 3.93
CA VAL A 257 -13.44 -9.97 4.66
C VAL A 257 -13.17 -10.29 6.11
N LEU A 258 -12.11 -9.69 6.67
CA LEU A 258 -11.61 -9.95 8.01
C LEU A 258 -11.52 -8.65 8.80
N GLY A 259 -11.95 -8.68 10.06
CA GLY A 259 -11.62 -7.64 11.05
C GLY A 259 -10.19 -7.82 11.55
N SER A 260 -9.43 -6.72 11.63
CA SER A 260 -8.05 -6.79 12.12
C SER A 260 -7.91 -6.87 13.65
N GLY A 261 -9.03 -6.88 14.39
CA GLY A 261 -9.04 -6.68 15.85
C GLY A 261 -8.60 -5.26 16.26
N GLY A 262 -8.50 -4.36 15.31
CA GLY A 262 -8.17 -2.95 15.41
C GLY A 262 -9.14 -2.11 14.59
N ARG A 263 -8.61 -1.04 13.95
CA ARG A 263 -9.41 -0.07 13.19
C ARG A 263 -9.48 -0.34 11.69
N SER A 264 -8.90 -1.43 11.20
CA SER A 264 -8.91 -1.75 9.77
C SER A 264 -9.55 -3.10 9.49
N LEU A 265 -10.04 -3.22 8.26
CA LEU A 265 -10.51 -4.46 7.67
C LEU A 265 -9.53 -4.91 6.59
N HIS A 266 -9.44 -6.22 6.39
CA HIS A 266 -8.71 -6.86 5.31
C HIS A 266 -9.69 -7.55 4.38
N ALA A 267 -9.76 -7.17 3.11
CA ALA A 267 -10.51 -7.91 2.11
C ALA A 267 -9.54 -8.67 1.18
N TRP A 268 -9.78 -9.97 0.99
CA TRP A 268 -9.03 -10.82 0.07
C TRP A 268 -9.75 -10.86 -1.27
N VAL A 269 -9.11 -10.35 -2.30
CA VAL A 269 -9.63 -10.38 -3.67
C VAL A 269 -8.97 -11.50 -4.44
N LYS A 270 -9.76 -12.33 -5.09
CA LYS A 270 -9.26 -13.38 -5.96
C LYS A 270 -8.71 -12.78 -7.25
N VAL A 271 -7.47 -13.12 -7.60
CA VAL A 271 -6.79 -12.65 -8.82
C VAL A 271 -6.36 -13.78 -9.73
N ASP A 272 -6.08 -14.98 -9.18
CA ASP A 272 -5.69 -16.21 -9.91
C ASP A 272 -4.68 -15.95 -11.04
N ALA A 273 -3.62 -15.22 -10.75
CA ALA A 273 -2.58 -14.94 -11.71
C ALA A 273 -1.70 -16.16 -11.98
N GLY A 274 -1.23 -16.32 -13.20
CA GLY A 274 -0.39 -17.43 -13.61
C GLY A 274 1.04 -17.36 -13.07
N ASP A 275 1.54 -16.15 -12.84
CA ASP A 275 2.88 -15.90 -12.30
C ASP A 275 2.97 -14.61 -11.47
N ALA A 276 4.17 -14.33 -10.96
CA ALA A 276 4.42 -13.17 -10.11
C ALA A 276 4.34 -11.82 -10.87
N ASP A 277 4.63 -11.79 -12.14
CA ASP A 277 4.62 -10.55 -12.94
C ASP A 277 3.19 -10.18 -13.32
N GLU A 278 2.39 -11.15 -13.74
CA GLU A 278 0.96 -10.98 -13.95
C GLU A 278 0.26 -10.55 -12.64
N TYR A 279 0.61 -11.19 -11.51
CA TYR A 279 0.09 -10.79 -10.21
C TYR A 279 0.39 -9.33 -9.89
N ARG A 280 1.65 -8.90 -10.04
CA ARG A 280 2.06 -7.51 -9.75
C ARG A 280 1.37 -6.49 -10.65
N ALA A 281 1.20 -6.82 -11.93
CA ALA A 281 0.52 -5.97 -12.90
C ALA A 281 -0.95 -5.81 -12.52
N THR A 282 -1.69 -6.91 -12.37
CA THR A 282 -3.13 -6.92 -12.03
C THR A 282 -3.41 -6.24 -10.69
N VAL A 283 -2.67 -6.60 -9.64
CA VAL A 283 -2.83 -6.01 -8.31
C VAL A 283 -2.40 -4.55 -8.30
N GLY A 284 -1.34 -4.20 -9.03
CA GLY A 284 -0.87 -2.82 -9.16
C GLY A 284 -1.91 -1.90 -9.78
N GLU A 285 -2.59 -2.34 -10.86
CA GLU A 285 -3.67 -1.60 -11.52
C GLU A 285 -4.90 -1.46 -10.61
N MET A 286 -5.35 -2.56 -10.02
CA MET A 286 -6.47 -2.55 -9.07
C MET A 286 -6.25 -1.58 -7.92
N LEU A 287 -5.10 -1.64 -7.26
CA LEU A 287 -4.77 -0.75 -6.14
C LEU A 287 -4.64 0.72 -6.58
N ALA A 288 -4.13 0.99 -7.78
CA ALA A 288 -4.04 2.36 -8.32
C ALA A 288 -5.43 2.97 -8.53
N ILE A 289 -6.40 2.19 -9.02
CA ILE A 289 -7.80 2.63 -9.18
C ILE A 289 -8.43 2.92 -7.82
N LEU A 290 -8.21 2.04 -6.82
CA LEU A 290 -8.83 2.12 -5.50
C LEU A 290 -8.13 3.12 -4.55
N ALA A 291 -6.94 3.61 -4.90
CA ALA A 291 -6.19 4.57 -4.08
C ALA A 291 -6.99 5.84 -3.77
N ARG A 292 -7.85 6.29 -4.71
CA ARG A 292 -8.74 7.45 -4.49
C ARG A 292 -9.75 7.23 -3.37
N CYS A 293 -10.15 5.98 -3.13
CA CYS A 293 -11.02 5.57 -2.03
C CYS A 293 -10.22 5.20 -0.75
N GLY A 294 -8.94 5.52 -0.69
CA GLY A 294 -8.12 5.35 0.52
C GLY A 294 -7.58 3.95 0.76
N VAL A 295 -7.72 3.03 -0.22
CA VAL A 295 -7.08 1.70 -0.16
C VAL A 295 -5.56 1.87 -0.25
N ASP A 296 -4.81 1.11 0.57
CA ASP A 296 -3.35 1.17 0.59
C ASP A 296 -2.74 0.58 -0.68
N GLY A 297 -2.11 1.43 -1.49
CA GLY A 297 -1.44 1.05 -2.73
C GLY A 297 -0.12 0.29 -2.56
N LYS A 298 0.31 -0.01 -1.32
CA LYS A 298 1.57 -0.70 -1.04
C LYS A 298 1.45 -2.24 -1.02
N ASN A 299 0.23 -2.78 -0.97
CA ASN A 299 -0.04 -4.22 -0.83
C ASN A 299 0.12 -4.99 -2.16
N LYS A 300 1.25 -4.81 -2.87
CA LYS A 300 1.49 -5.36 -4.22
C LYS A 300 2.22 -6.69 -4.25
N ASN A 301 2.77 -7.13 -3.15
CA ASN A 301 3.58 -8.35 -3.08
C ASN A 301 2.73 -9.60 -2.83
N PRO A 302 2.96 -10.72 -3.55
CA PRO A 302 2.16 -11.92 -3.40
C PRO A 302 2.39 -12.67 -2.08
N SER A 303 3.52 -12.46 -1.42
CA SER A 303 3.81 -13.02 -0.09
C SER A 303 3.18 -12.24 1.06
N ARG A 304 2.19 -11.38 0.77
CA ARG A 304 1.59 -10.49 1.75
C ARG A 304 0.95 -11.24 2.91
N LEU A 305 1.15 -10.70 4.11
CA LEU A 305 0.48 -11.13 5.33
C LEU A 305 -0.83 -10.36 5.51
N SER A 306 -1.90 -11.09 5.76
CA SER A 306 -3.17 -10.59 6.29
C SER A 306 -3.31 -10.96 7.75
N ARG A 307 -4.30 -10.46 8.46
CA ARG A 307 -4.61 -10.90 9.81
C ARG A 307 -5.16 -12.33 9.79
N LEU A 308 -4.79 -13.13 10.78
CA LEU A 308 -5.35 -14.47 10.98
C LEU A 308 -6.65 -14.35 11.78
N PRO A 309 -7.82 -14.72 11.23
CA PRO A 309 -9.06 -14.70 11.99
C PRO A 309 -9.04 -15.75 13.12
N GLY A 310 -9.78 -15.47 14.18
CA GLY A 310 -9.76 -16.27 15.41
C GLY A 310 -8.69 -15.82 16.42
N ALA A 311 -7.68 -15.11 15.97
CA ALA A 311 -6.64 -14.57 16.83
C ALA A 311 -7.13 -13.37 17.63
N ARG A 312 -6.54 -13.14 18.82
CA ARG A 312 -6.79 -11.97 19.64
C ARG A 312 -5.54 -11.10 19.74
N ARG A 313 -5.71 -9.79 19.69
CA ARG A 313 -4.63 -8.82 19.92
C ARG A 313 -4.97 -7.91 21.10
N GLU A 314 -3.95 -7.49 21.82
CA GLU A 314 -4.03 -6.47 22.87
C GLU A 314 -3.44 -5.13 22.39
N ILE A 315 -2.32 -5.20 21.64
CA ILE A 315 -1.62 -4.01 21.13
C ILE A 315 -2.39 -3.44 19.95
N GLY A 316 -2.81 -2.19 20.05
CA GLY A 316 -3.59 -1.48 19.03
C GLY A 316 -4.96 -2.11 18.78
N ARG A 317 -5.58 -2.70 19.82
CA ARG A 317 -6.91 -3.30 19.75
C ARG A 317 -8.01 -2.24 19.61
N ALA A 318 -9.11 -2.62 18.97
CA ALA A 318 -10.40 -1.96 19.11
C ALA A 318 -11.42 -2.99 19.62
N GLY A 319 -12.33 -2.57 20.48
CA GLY A 319 -13.28 -3.46 21.11
C GLY A 319 -12.59 -4.60 21.89
N ASP A 320 -13.01 -5.84 21.63
CA ASP A 320 -12.45 -7.04 22.26
C ASP A 320 -11.09 -7.50 21.69
N GLY A 321 -10.65 -6.87 20.62
CA GLY A 321 -9.37 -7.17 19.96
C GLY A 321 -9.38 -8.47 19.14
N ILE A 322 -10.51 -9.13 18.95
CA ILE A 322 -10.60 -10.38 18.17
C ILE A 322 -10.55 -10.07 16.69
N GLN A 323 -9.70 -10.79 15.97
CA GLN A 323 -9.58 -10.77 14.51
C GLN A 323 -10.66 -11.70 13.95
N ARG A 324 -11.81 -11.15 13.52
CA ARG A 324 -12.99 -11.93 13.11
C ARG A 324 -13.04 -12.15 11.61
N LEU A 325 -13.59 -13.27 11.21
CA LEU A 325 -14.04 -13.50 9.83
C LEU A 325 -15.46 -12.90 9.69
N LEU A 326 -15.64 -11.97 8.76
CA LEU A 326 -16.90 -11.26 8.55
C LEU A 326 -17.63 -11.72 7.27
N TYR A 327 -16.90 -12.31 6.32
CA TYR A 327 -17.43 -12.83 5.06
C TYR A 327 -16.49 -13.87 4.50
N LEU A 328 -17.03 -14.94 3.91
CA LEU A 328 -16.25 -16.00 3.27
C LEU A 328 -16.99 -16.56 2.05
N ASN A 329 -16.34 -16.48 0.89
CA ASN A 329 -16.82 -17.04 -0.37
C ASN A 329 -15.67 -17.76 -1.10
N PRO A 330 -15.62 -19.08 -1.13
CA PRO A 330 -14.58 -19.84 -1.83
C PRO A 330 -14.65 -19.74 -3.37
N LYS A 331 -15.79 -19.31 -3.89
CA LYS A 331 -16.03 -19.16 -5.34
C LYS A 331 -16.53 -17.73 -5.65
N PRO A 332 -15.71 -16.71 -5.36
CA PRO A 332 -16.14 -15.33 -5.55
C PRO A 332 -16.24 -15.00 -7.04
N GLU A 333 -17.26 -14.23 -7.39
CA GLU A 333 -17.47 -13.65 -8.71
C GLU A 333 -17.17 -12.16 -8.67
N GLY A 334 -16.91 -11.53 -9.82
CA GLY A 334 -16.68 -10.09 -9.96
C GLY A 334 -17.93 -9.24 -9.74
N LYS A 335 -18.72 -9.53 -8.71
CA LYS A 335 -19.96 -8.85 -8.33
C LYS A 335 -19.87 -8.24 -6.95
N CYS A 336 -20.72 -7.26 -6.67
CA CYS A 336 -20.87 -6.74 -5.30
C CYS A 336 -21.36 -7.86 -4.37
N ILE A 337 -20.94 -7.81 -3.10
CA ILE A 337 -21.46 -8.72 -2.06
C ILE A 337 -22.91 -8.36 -1.75
N LEU A 338 -23.21 -7.04 -1.68
CA LEU A 338 -24.52 -6.46 -1.37
C LEU A 338 -24.90 -5.37 -2.36
#